data_db20abe703dfb79755109db7e3a192b4
#
_entry.id   db20abe703dfb79755109db7e3a192b4
#
_cell.length_a   1.000
_cell.length_b   1.000
_cell.length_c   1.000
_cell.angle_alpha   90.00
_cell.angle_beta   90.00
_cell.angle_gamma   90.00
#
_symmetry.space_group_name_H-M   'P 1'
#
loop_
_entity.id
_entity.type
_entity.pdbx_description
1 polymer ?
#
loop_
_entity_poly.entity_id
_entity_poly.type
_entity_poly.pdbx_seq_one_letter_code
_entity_poly.pdbx_strand_id
1 'polypeptide(L)'
;MVIFAGYMVASLLSIFIILRILHGFAFGMVTVSGNTIVIDILPSSRRGEGIGYYGLANNLAMSFGPMTGLFMHAGFSYETIFSCSLISCFLGLMMASLVKTPYKQPIKKEPVSLDRFFLVKGTWAGISLLMLSIPYGMTTTYVAMYAEEIGISVNSGLYFTFMAIGLAVSRLFSGRQVDKGRITLVISLGMYLACISFFALASLERLMRWDSTFTSYLYIGIALSQGVAFGTMFPAFNTLFVNLASNNQRGTATSTYLTSWDVGIGIGLMMGGSIAQEFGGFNHAYLFGACLTVVSTLFFLIKAGPHFNRNKLR
;
A
#
# COMPACT_ATOMS: atom_id res chain seq x y z
N MET A 1 -0.18 -16.18 13.74
CA MET A 1 0.55 -17.45 13.91
C MET A 1 -0.33 -18.66 13.66
N VAL A 2 -1.39 -18.93 14.44
CA VAL A 2 -2.28 -20.09 14.25
C VAL A 2 -2.80 -20.20 12.81
N ILE A 3 -3.15 -19.08 12.18
CA ILE A 3 -3.65 -19.02 10.80
C ILE A 3 -2.57 -19.45 9.79
N PHE A 4 -1.31 -19.08 9.99
CA PHE A 4 -0.21 -19.54 9.11
C PHE A 4 0.00 -21.06 9.22
N ALA A 5 -0.09 -21.63 10.42
CA ALA A 5 -0.11 -23.07 10.59
C ALA A 5 -1.32 -23.71 9.90
N GLY A 6 -2.47 -23.04 9.93
CA GLY A 6 -3.67 -23.47 9.20
C GLY A 6 -3.49 -23.53 7.69
N TYR A 7 -2.72 -22.61 7.09
CA TYR A 7 -2.44 -22.64 5.64
C TYR A 7 -1.64 -23.89 5.22
N MET A 8 -0.78 -24.42 6.09
CA MET A 8 0.01 -25.61 5.80
C MET A 8 -0.83 -26.89 5.73
N VAL A 9 -1.98 -26.90 6.41
CA VAL A 9 -2.88 -28.07 6.47
C VAL A 9 -4.19 -27.90 5.68
N ALA A 10 -4.41 -26.72 5.08
CA ALA A 10 -5.61 -26.40 4.33
C ALA A 10 -5.61 -27.10 2.96
N SER A 11 -6.27 -28.25 2.85
CA SER A 11 -6.42 -29.02 1.61
C SER A 11 -7.58 -28.55 0.73
N LEU A 12 -8.56 -27.83 1.28
CA LEU A 12 -9.74 -27.34 0.59
C LEU A 12 -9.67 -25.82 0.39
N LEU A 13 -10.02 -25.36 -0.81
CA LEU A 13 -10.06 -23.92 -1.14
C LEU A 13 -10.97 -23.13 -0.20
N SER A 14 -12.11 -23.70 0.21
CA SER A 14 -13.05 -23.04 1.13
C SER A 14 -12.41 -22.79 2.51
N ILE A 15 -11.66 -23.75 3.04
CA ILE A 15 -10.93 -23.60 4.29
C ILE A 15 -9.86 -22.49 4.14
N PHE A 16 -9.13 -22.50 3.04
CA PHE A 16 -8.13 -21.47 2.75
C PHE A 16 -8.74 -20.06 2.69
N ILE A 17 -9.91 -19.90 2.05
CA ILE A 17 -10.64 -18.62 2.00
C ILE A 17 -11.05 -18.15 3.40
N ILE A 18 -11.62 -19.05 4.22
CA ILE A 18 -12.00 -18.72 5.60
C ILE A 18 -10.76 -18.27 6.41
N LEU A 19 -9.67 -18.99 6.30
CA LEU A 19 -8.42 -18.62 6.96
C LEU A 19 -7.89 -17.27 6.48
N ARG A 20 -8.05 -16.91 5.19
CA ARG A 20 -7.69 -15.59 4.65
C ARG A 20 -8.53 -14.47 5.25
N ILE A 21 -9.84 -14.68 5.40
CA ILE A 21 -10.74 -13.71 6.04
C ILE A 21 -10.32 -13.49 7.51
N LEU A 22 -10.12 -14.57 8.26
CA LEU A 22 -9.67 -14.50 9.65
C LEU A 22 -8.29 -13.84 9.78
N HIS A 23 -7.39 -14.09 8.82
CA HIS A 23 -6.08 -13.45 8.76
C HIS A 23 -6.22 -11.94 8.55
N GLY A 24 -7.12 -11.51 7.67
CA GLY A 24 -7.40 -10.08 7.46
C GLY A 24 -7.85 -9.38 8.74
N PHE A 25 -8.77 -9.98 9.51
CA PHE A 25 -9.18 -9.44 10.81
C PHE A 25 -8.01 -9.36 11.81
N ALA A 26 -7.23 -10.43 11.93
CA ALA A 26 -6.06 -10.46 12.83
C ALA A 26 -5.01 -9.42 12.41
N PHE A 27 -4.74 -9.27 11.12
CA PHE A 27 -3.83 -8.27 10.57
C PHE A 27 -4.30 -6.85 10.87
N GLY A 28 -5.58 -6.56 10.65
CA GLY A 28 -6.18 -5.25 10.97
C GLY A 28 -6.04 -4.90 12.46
N MET A 29 -6.33 -5.85 13.36
CA MET A 29 -6.14 -5.64 14.81
C MET A 29 -4.68 -5.36 15.17
N VAL A 30 -3.73 -6.10 14.61
CA VAL A 30 -2.29 -5.90 14.86
C VAL A 30 -1.83 -4.54 14.35
N THR A 31 -2.27 -4.15 13.15
CA THR A 31 -1.90 -2.86 12.53
C THR A 31 -2.41 -1.68 13.35
N VAL A 32 -3.70 -1.70 13.74
CA VAL A 32 -4.30 -0.62 14.56
C VAL A 32 -3.66 -0.55 15.93
N SER A 33 -3.49 -1.70 16.59
CA SER A 33 -2.88 -1.76 17.93
C SER A 33 -1.41 -1.32 17.88
N GLY A 34 -0.66 -1.76 16.88
CA GLY A 34 0.75 -1.38 16.70
C GLY A 34 0.92 0.12 16.50
N ASN A 35 0.12 0.73 15.62
CA ASN A 35 0.11 2.19 15.43
C ASN A 35 -0.22 2.94 16.73
N THR A 36 -1.21 2.45 17.48
CA THR A 36 -1.62 3.07 18.74
C THR A 36 -0.49 3.00 19.79
N ILE A 37 0.12 1.82 19.94
CA ILE A 37 1.23 1.61 20.89
C ILE A 37 2.41 2.52 20.55
N VAL A 38 2.79 2.60 19.26
CA VAL A 38 3.91 3.46 18.80
C VAL A 38 3.64 4.93 19.17
N ILE A 39 2.42 5.42 18.92
CA ILE A 39 2.04 6.81 19.27
C ILE A 39 2.11 7.03 20.78
N ASP A 40 1.75 6.04 21.58
CA ASP A 40 1.65 6.12 23.04
C ASP A 40 3.00 6.10 23.74
N ILE A 41 3.97 5.33 23.22
CA ILE A 41 5.31 5.21 23.82
C ILE A 41 6.26 6.33 23.40
N LEU A 42 5.96 7.03 22.28
CA LEU A 42 6.84 8.08 21.77
C LEU A 42 6.62 9.41 22.47
N PRO A 43 7.71 10.09 22.92
CA PRO A 43 7.62 11.44 23.46
C PRO A 43 7.07 12.40 22.39
N SER A 44 6.28 13.39 22.81
CA SER A 44 5.62 14.35 21.92
C SER A 44 6.61 15.08 20.98
N SER A 45 7.83 15.35 21.48
CA SER A 45 8.90 16.03 20.73
C SER A 45 9.49 15.22 19.58
N ARG A 46 9.39 13.87 19.60
CA ARG A 46 9.93 12.96 18.57
C ARG A 46 8.88 12.05 17.94
N ARG A 47 7.62 12.34 18.18
CA ARG A 47 6.51 11.50 17.71
C ARG A 47 6.46 11.40 16.19
N GLY A 48 6.70 12.51 15.47
CA GLY A 48 6.74 12.50 14.01
C GLY A 48 7.86 11.63 13.44
N GLU A 49 9.06 11.73 14.01
CA GLU A 49 10.22 10.92 13.64
C GLU A 49 9.94 9.43 13.87
N GLY A 50 9.44 9.06 15.02
CA GLY A 50 9.17 7.67 15.38
C GLY A 50 8.04 7.04 14.53
N ILE A 51 6.96 7.78 14.24
CA ILE A 51 5.91 7.34 13.31
C ILE A 51 6.50 7.16 11.90
N GLY A 52 7.43 8.02 11.50
CA GLY A 52 8.15 7.89 10.24
C GLY A 52 8.94 6.58 10.14
N TYR A 53 9.69 6.22 11.17
CA TYR A 53 10.43 4.94 11.21
C TYR A 53 9.49 3.73 11.23
N TYR A 54 8.40 3.79 11.99
CA TYR A 54 7.40 2.72 12.00
C TYR A 54 6.75 2.54 10.62
N GLY A 55 6.38 3.64 9.97
CA GLY A 55 5.85 3.60 8.61
C GLY A 55 6.88 3.12 7.58
N LEU A 56 8.17 3.43 7.75
CA LEU A 56 9.24 2.92 6.90
C LEU A 56 9.37 1.40 7.03
N ALA A 57 9.36 0.86 8.26
CA ALA A 57 9.40 -0.58 8.49
C ALA A 57 8.23 -1.30 7.81
N ASN A 58 7.01 -0.74 7.90
CA ASN A 58 5.83 -1.30 7.24
C ASN A 58 5.98 -1.34 5.72
N ASN A 59 6.48 -0.25 5.11
CA ASN A 59 6.66 -0.21 3.65
C ASN A 59 7.79 -1.13 3.17
N LEU A 60 8.86 -1.26 3.94
CA LEU A 60 9.92 -2.22 3.65
C LEU A 60 9.35 -3.65 3.68
N ALA A 61 8.53 -3.99 4.68
CA ALA A 61 7.88 -5.29 4.76
C ALA A 61 6.95 -5.55 3.56
N MET A 62 6.18 -4.54 3.11
CA MET A 62 5.32 -4.65 1.92
C MET A 62 6.10 -4.87 0.62
N SER A 63 7.36 -4.42 0.55
CA SER A 63 8.22 -4.62 -0.62
C SER A 63 9.03 -5.91 -0.51
N PHE A 64 9.66 -6.16 0.64
CA PHE A 64 10.47 -7.37 0.84
C PHE A 64 9.64 -8.65 0.91
N GLY A 65 8.39 -8.57 1.38
CA GLY A 65 7.50 -9.74 1.46
C GLY A 65 7.29 -10.41 0.11
N PRO A 66 6.71 -9.74 -0.90
CA PRO A 66 6.54 -10.30 -2.23
C PRO A 66 7.86 -10.67 -2.91
N MET A 67 8.89 -9.83 -2.77
CA MET A 67 10.24 -10.13 -3.28
C MET A 67 10.74 -11.47 -2.76
N THR A 68 10.80 -11.63 -1.44
CA THR A 68 11.30 -12.85 -0.80
C THR A 68 10.43 -14.05 -1.17
N GLY A 69 9.09 -13.87 -1.18
CA GLY A 69 8.15 -14.92 -1.57
C GLY A 69 8.39 -15.44 -2.99
N LEU A 70 8.59 -14.54 -3.95
CA LEU A 70 8.86 -14.92 -5.35
C LEU A 70 10.23 -15.57 -5.54
N PHE A 71 11.28 -15.06 -4.87
CA PHE A 71 12.60 -15.71 -4.90
C PHE A 71 12.57 -17.12 -4.27
N MET A 72 11.85 -17.28 -3.17
CA MET A 72 11.70 -18.59 -2.54
C MET A 72 10.85 -19.53 -3.39
N HIS A 73 9.81 -19.03 -4.05
CA HIS A 73 8.95 -19.86 -4.92
C HIS A 73 9.69 -20.49 -6.08
N ALA A 74 10.76 -19.87 -6.57
CA ALA A 74 11.59 -20.40 -7.63
C ALA A 74 12.40 -21.65 -7.25
N GLY A 75 12.62 -21.93 -5.94
CA GLY A 75 13.48 -23.03 -5.49
C GLY A 75 12.98 -23.82 -4.28
N PHE A 76 11.88 -23.41 -3.64
CA PHE A 76 11.39 -24.03 -2.41
C PHE A 76 9.88 -24.35 -2.49
N SER A 77 9.44 -25.32 -1.68
CA SER A 77 8.04 -25.68 -1.57
C SER A 77 7.21 -24.60 -0.85
N TYR A 78 5.91 -24.57 -1.09
CA TYR A 78 4.99 -23.68 -0.38
C TYR A 78 5.02 -23.86 1.14
N GLU A 79 5.21 -25.10 1.61
CA GLU A 79 5.35 -25.40 3.04
C GLU A 79 6.57 -24.70 3.65
N THR A 80 7.69 -24.66 2.93
CA THR A 80 8.89 -23.93 3.37
C THR A 80 8.62 -22.43 3.46
N ILE A 81 7.93 -21.85 2.48
CA ILE A 81 7.58 -20.42 2.45
C ILE A 81 6.67 -20.06 3.63
N PHE A 82 5.63 -20.86 3.88
CA PHE A 82 4.74 -20.64 5.02
C PHE A 82 5.44 -20.86 6.36
N SER A 83 6.37 -21.82 6.46
CA SER A 83 7.17 -22.03 7.66
C SER A 83 8.08 -20.83 7.96
N CYS A 84 8.75 -20.26 6.97
CA CYS A 84 9.52 -19.02 7.12
C CYS A 84 8.64 -17.83 7.56
N SER A 85 7.45 -17.74 7.00
CA SER A 85 6.47 -16.71 7.40
C SER A 85 6.04 -16.91 8.85
N LEU A 86 5.80 -18.15 9.29
CA LEU A 86 5.44 -18.47 10.67
C LEU A 86 6.56 -18.10 11.64
N ILE A 87 7.81 -18.42 11.30
CA ILE A 87 9.00 -18.08 12.10
C ILE A 87 9.12 -16.55 12.21
N SER A 88 8.95 -15.83 11.09
CA SER A 88 8.99 -14.36 11.09
C SER A 88 7.90 -13.75 11.99
N CYS A 89 6.68 -14.30 11.95
CA CYS A 89 5.59 -13.90 12.85
C CYS A 89 5.91 -14.21 14.32
N PHE A 90 6.57 -15.33 14.60
CA PHE A 90 6.98 -15.68 15.95
C PHE A 90 8.03 -14.71 16.49
N LEU A 91 9.04 -14.38 15.71
CA LEU A 91 10.04 -13.38 16.05
C LEU A 91 9.39 -12.00 16.29
N GLY A 92 8.46 -11.61 15.42
CA GLY A 92 7.67 -10.38 15.60
C GLY A 92 6.88 -10.36 16.90
N LEU A 93 6.26 -11.47 17.29
CA LEU A 93 5.55 -11.60 18.56
C LEU A 93 6.50 -11.49 19.75
N MET A 94 7.66 -12.15 19.69
CA MET A 94 8.68 -12.03 20.74
C MET A 94 9.14 -10.57 20.90
N MET A 95 9.45 -9.88 19.80
CA MET A 95 9.84 -8.46 19.85
C MET A 95 8.72 -7.58 20.42
N ALA A 96 7.48 -7.80 20.00
CA ALA A 96 6.33 -7.06 20.50
C ALA A 96 6.10 -7.27 22.01
N SER A 97 6.35 -8.47 22.53
CA SER A 97 6.20 -8.79 23.95
C SER A 97 7.22 -8.07 24.85
N LEU A 98 8.36 -7.65 24.28
CA LEU A 98 9.38 -6.88 25.01
C LEU A 98 9.03 -5.38 25.10
N VAL A 99 8.05 -4.90 24.35
CA VAL A 99 7.64 -3.50 24.35
C VAL A 99 6.84 -3.20 25.63
N LYS A 100 7.39 -2.34 26.48
CA LYS A 100 6.70 -1.86 27.68
C LYS A 100 5.75 -0.72 27.32
N THR A 101 4.45 -0.94 27.48
CA THR A 101 3.42 0.09 27.28
C THR A 101 3.09 0.79 28.59
N PRO A 102 2.98 2.13 28.63
CA PRO A 102 2.53 2.83 29.81
C PRO A 102 1.08 2.45 30.13
N TYR A 103 0.79 2.25 31.42
CA TYR A 103 -0.58 2.02 31.87
C TYR A 103 -1.43 3.25 31.57
N LYS A 104 -2.50 3.07 30.80
CA LYS A 104 -3.52 4.11 30.58
C LYS A 104 -4.78 3.76 31.36
N GLN A 105 -5.28 4.73 32.13
CA GLN A 105 -6.59 4.57 32.76
C GLN A 105 -7.67 4.36 31.68
N PRO A 106 -8.64 3.47 31.93
CA PRO A 106 -9.75 3.27 31.02
C PRO A 106 -10.51 4.58 30.79
N ILE A 107 -10.55 5.04 29.56
CA ILE A 107 -11.34 6.23 29.19
C ILE A 107 -12.81 5.86 29.31
N LYS A 108 -13.63 6.75 29.90
CA LYS A 108 -15.10 6.59 29.95
C LYS A 108 -15.59 6.25 28.53
N LYS A 109 -16.37 5.16 28.43
CA LYS A 109 -16.99 4.74 27.15
C LYS A 109 -17.97 5.82 26.73
N GLU A 110 -17.56 6.63 25.79
CA GLU A 110 -18.47 7.53 25.10
C GLU A 110 -19.20 6.78 23.97
N PRO A 111 -20.43 7.18 23.62
CA PRO A 111 -21.20 6.48 22.59
C PRO A 111 -20.44 6.48 21.24
N VAL A 112 -20.54 5.34 20.55
CA VAL A 112 -19.91 5.12 19.25
C VAL A 112 -20.69 5.94 18.22
N SER A 113 -20.05 6.92 17.58
CA SER A 113 -20.63 7.71 16.48
C SER A 113 -19.85 7.47 15.18
N LEU A 114 -20.52 7.57 14.04
CA LEU A 114 -19.90 7.43 12.71
C LEU A 114 -18.75 8.43 12.49
N ASP A 115 -18.86 9.62 13.03
CA ASP A 115 -17.84 10.68 12.96
C ASP A 115 -16.51 10.30 13.63
N ARG A 116 -16.49 9.23 14.42
CA ARG A 116 -15.28 8.69 15.02
C ARG A 116 -14.57 7.67 14.13
N PHE A 117 -15.27 7.10 13.16
CA PHE A 117 -14.71 6.11 12.24
C PHE A 117 -14.31 6.71 10.91
N PHE A 118 -14.96 7.79 10.47
CA PHE A 118 -14.77 8.37 9.16
C PHE A 118 -14.70 9.89 9.21
N LEU A 119 -13.62 10.46 8.68
CA LEU A 119 -13.44 11.92 8.57
C LEU A 119 -14.20 12.43 7.35
N VAL A 120 -15.40 12.99 7.55
CA VAL A 120 -16.25 13.51 6.46
C VAL A 120 -15.53 14.55 5.60
N LYS A 121 -14.75 15.45 6.19
CA LYS A 121 -13.92 16.43 5.45
C LYS A 121 -12.87 15.77 4.55
N GLY A 122 -12.47 14.52 4.83
CA GLY A 122 -11.54 13.73 4.04
C GLY A 122 -12.15 12.97 2.86
N THR A 123 -13.49 13.00 2.68
CA THR A 123 -14.19 12.17 1.68
C THR A 123 -13.62 12.31 0.27
N TRP A 124 -13.42 13.54 -0.21
CA TRP A 124 -12.89 13.75 -1.56
C TRP A 124 -11.48 13.21 -1.75
N ALA A 125 -10.62 13.41 -0.76
CA ALA A 125 -9.28 12.84 -0.76
C ALA A 125 -9.32 11.30 -0.65
N GLY A 126 -10.25 10.76 0.15
CA GLY A 126 -10.48 9.32 0.30
C GLY A 126 -10.90 8.65 -1.00
N ILE A 127 -11.83 9.24 -1.74
CA ILE A 127 -12.27 8.73 -3.05
C ILE A 127 -11.09 8.73 -4.06
N SER A 128 -10.32 9.82 -4.10
CA SER A 128 -9.13 9.88 -4.96
C SER A 128 -8.11 8.80 -4.60
N LEU A 129 -7.80 8.65 -3.32
CA LEU A 129 -6.86 7.64 -2.83
C LEU A 129 -7.35 6.22 -3.11
N LEU A 130 -8.65 5.94 -2.90
CA LEU A 130 -9.26 4.65 -3.19
C LEU A 130 -9.10 4.27 -4.65
N MET A 131 -9.45 5.18 -5.58
CA MET A 131 -9.28 4.94 -7.02
C MET A 131 -7.82 4.68 -7.40
N LEU A 132 -6.87 5.37 -6.76
CA LEU A 132 -5.44 5.20 -6.98
C LEU A 132 -4.91 3.88 -6.41
N SER A 133 -5.49 3.41 -5.30
CA SER A 133 -5.08 2.19 -4.62
C SER A 133 -5.50 0.92 -5.37
N ILE A 134 -6.52 0.99 -6.22
CA ILE A 134 -6.98 -0.14 -7.06
C ILE A 134 -5.83 -0.64 -7.96
N PRO A 135 -5.25 0.16 -8.86
CA PRO A 135 -4.16 -0.31 -9.72
C PRO A 135 -2.88 -0.68 -8.94
N TYR A 136 -2.66 -0.07 -7.77
CA TYR A 136 -1.58 -0.51 -6.87
C TYR A 136 -1.83 -1.94 -6.35
N GLY A 137 -3.05 -2.25 -5.89
CA GLY A 137 -3.43 -3.60 -5.46
C GLY A 137 -3.28 -4.63 -6.56
N MET A 138 -3.66 -4.27 -7.81
CA MET A 138 -3.42 -5.12 -9.00
C MET A 138 -1.92 -5.39 -9.18
N THR A 139 -1.07 -4.37 -9.04
CA THR A 139 0.39 -4.51 -9.21
C THR A 139 1.00 -5.42 -8.15
N THR A 140 0.66 -5.24 -6.89
CA THR A 140 1.23 -6.06 -5.79
C THR A 140 0.92 -7.55 -5.92
N THR A 141 -0.12 -7.90 -6.66
CA THR A 141 -0.59 -9.29 -6.83
C THR A 141 -0.21 -9.87 -8.19
N TYR A 142 -0.42 -9.11 -9.26
CA TYR A 142 -0.41 -9.67 -10.62
C TYR A 142 0.79 -9.27 -11.46
N VAL A 143 1.66 -8.36 -11.03
CA VAL A 143 2.78 -7.90 -11.84
C VAL A 143 3.78 -9.00 -12.18
N ALA A 144 3.97 -9.96 -11.26
CA ALA A 144 4.84 -11.11 -11.51
C ALA A 144 4.20 -12.07 -12.52
N MET A 145 2.90 -12.33 -12.41
CA MET A 145 2.15 -13.17 -13.34
C MET A 145 2.10 -12.53 -14.74
N TYR A 146 1.94 -11.22 -14.81
CA TYR A 146 1.99 -10.48 -16.07
C TYR A 146 3.35 -10.56 -16.74
N ALA A 147 4.44 -10.43 -15.96
CA ALA A 147 5.80 -10.59 -16.49
C ALA A 147 6.03 -11.99 -17.09
N GLU A 148 5.52 -13.04 -16.41
CA GLU A 148 5.57 -14.41 -16.89
C GLU A 148 4.72 -14.60 -18.15
N GLU A 149 3.48 -14.07 -18.17
CA GLU A 149 2.55 -14.14 -19.30
C GLU A 149 3.17 -13.57 -20.58
N ILE A 150 3.86 -12.44 -20.51
CA ILE A 150 4.48 -11.79 -21.68
C ILE A 150 5.92 -12.25 -21.96
N GLY A 151 6.48 -13.12 -21.12
CA GLY A 151 7.79 -13.73 -21.34
C GLY A 151 8.98 -12.84 -20.96
N ILE A 152 8.84 -11.98 -19.93
CA ILE A 152 9.96 -11.20 -19.38
C ILE A 152 10.97 -12.15 -18.74
N SER A 153 12.23 -12.07 -19.18
CA SER A 153 13.32 -12.96 -18.71
C SER A 153 13.87 -12.60 -17.34
N VAL A 154 13.59 -11.41 -16.84
CA VAL A 154 14.08 -10.93 -15.54
C VAL A 154 13.24 -11.54 -14.42
N ASN A 155 13.91 -11.95 -13.33
CA ASN A 155 13.21 -12.46 -12.15
C ASN A 155 12.22 -11.40 -11.61
N SER A 156 10.94 -11.78 -11.57
CA SER A 156 9.85 -10.87 -11.18
C SER A 156 9.98 -10.34 -9.74
N GLY A 157 10.74 -11.00 -8.87
CA GLY A 157 11.05 -10.51 -7.53
C GLY A 157 11.85 -9.20 -7.55
N LEU A 158 12.66 -8.97 -8.60
CA LEU A 158 13.41 -7.72 -8.76
C LEU A 158 12.50 -6.51 -8.94
N TYR A 159 11.29 -6.68 -9.47
CA TYR A 159 10.30 -5.60 -9.53
C TYR A 159 10.07 -4.98 -8.17
N PHE A 160 9.79 -5.80 -7.17
CA PHE A 160 9.55 -5.34 -5.80
C PHE A 160 10.80 -4.76 -5.15
N THR A 161 11.98 -5.26 -5.49
CA THR A 161 13.27 -4.70 -5.05
C THR A 161 13.43 -3.26 -5.55
N PHE A 162 13.28 -3.04 -6.85
CA PHE A 162 13.43 -1.71 -7.44
C PHE A 162 12.29 -0.77 -7.02
N MET A 163 11.08 -1.28 -6.84
CA MET A 163 9.97 -0.52 -6.26
C MET A 163 10.29 -0.08 -4.83
N ALA A 164 10.90 -0.96 -4.00
CA ALA A 164 11.33 -0.61 -2.65
C ALA A 164 12.42 0.48 -2.65
N ILE A 165 13.39 0.40 -3.57
CA ILE A 165 14.42 1.42 -3.74
C ILE A 165 13.76 2.77 -4.09
N GLY A 166 12.83 2.79 -5.04
CA GLY A 166 12.09 3.99 -5.40
C GLY A 166 11.31 4.60 -4.24
N LEU A 167 10.62 3.74 -3.46
CA LEU A 167 9.94 4.15 -2.23
C LEU A 167 10.88 4.80 -1.21
N ALA A 168 12.05 4.22 -0.99
CA ALA A 168 13.03 4.74 -0.04
C ALA A 168 13.64 6.06 -0.51
N VAL A 169 14.07 6.13 -1.76
CA VAL A 169 14.69 7.33 -2.36
C VAL A 169 13.72 8.52 -2.36
N SER A 170 12.46 8.29 -2.74
CA SER A 170 11.45 9.36 -2.81
C SER A 170 11.22 10.06 -1.47
N ARG A 171 11.36 9.35 -0.35
CA ARG A 171 11.15 9.91 0.99
C ARG A 171 12.20 10.94 1.39
N LEU A 172 13.41 10.83 0.86
CA LEU A 172 14.47 11.81 1.12
C LEU A 172 14.10 13.20 0.61
N PHE A 173 13.28 13.27 -0.44
CA PHE A 173 12.92 14.52 -1.10
C PHE A 173 11.49 14.97 -0.78
N SER A 174 10.52 14.04 -0.75
CA SER A 174 9.10 14.36 -0.58
C SER A 174 8.79 14.95 0.79
N GLY A 175 9.39 14.43 1.86
CA GLY A 175 9.15 14.90 3.23
C GLY A 175 9.42 16.40 3.37
N ARG A 176 10.57 16.87 2.87
CA ARG A 176 10.94 18.30 2.93
C ARG A 176 9.93 19.21 2.21
N GLN A 177 9.32 18.75 1.12
CA GLN A 177 8.33 19.55 0.38
C GLN A 177 6.98 19.56 1.10
N VAL A 178 6.60 18.43 1.72
CA VAL A 178 5.41 18.33 2.56
C VAL A 178 5.52 19.27 3.76
N ASP A 179 6.67 19.32 4.43
CA ASP A 179 6.94 20.20 5.57
C ASP A 179 6.88 21.69 5.17
N LYS A 180 7.19 22.01 3.91
CA LYS A 180 7.02 23.38 3.35
C LYS A 180 5.57 23.69 2.97
N GLY A 181 4.60 22.83 3.32
CA GLY A 181 3.17 23.03 3.03
C GLY A 181 2.76 22.73 1.59
N ARG A 182 3.66 22.19 0.74
CA ARG A 182 3.39 21.89 -0.68
C ARG A 182 2.73 20.52 -0.89
N ILE A 183 1.82 20.14 0.00
CA ILE A 183 1.21 18.80 0.07
C ILE A 183 0.51 18.43 -1.25
N THR A 184 -0.33 19.30 -1.77
CA THR A 184 -1.09 19.05 -3.01
C THR A 184 -0.17 18.92 -4.23
N LEU A 185 0.90 19.69 -4.30
CA LEU A 185 1.89 19.59 -5.37
C LEU A 185 2.60 18.22 -5.32
N VAL A 186 3.04 17.80 -4.14
CA VAL A 186 3.73 16.51 -3.93
C VAL A 186 2.83 15.34 -4.35
N ILE A 187 1.56 15.39 -3.95
CA ILE A 187 0.56 14.38 -4.36
C ILE A 187 0.39 14.39 -5.88
N SER A 188 0.18 15.55 -6.49
CA SER A 188 -0.04 15.64 -7.94
C SER A 188 1.13 15.12 -8.76
N LEU A 189 2.38 15.45 -8.37
CA LEU A 189 3.58 14.93 -9.03
C LEU A 189 3.67 13.40 -8.93
N GLY A 190 3.39 12.84 -7.75
CA GLY A 190 3.34 11.38 -7.58
C GLY A 190 2.25 10.74 -8.44
N MET A 191 1.06 11.36 -8.54
CA MET A 191 -0.03 10.86 -9.37
C MET A 191 0.29 10.92 -10.87
N TYR A 192 0.93 11.98 -11.36
CA TYR A 192 1.39 12.05 -12.75
C TYR A 192 2.40 10.96 -13.06
N LEU A 193 3.37 10.74 -12.17
CA LEU A 193 4.36 9.68 -12.35
C LEU A 193 3.70 8.29 -12.31
N ALA A 194 2.69 8.07 -11.46
CA ALA A 194 1.91 6.85 -11.44
C ALA A 194 1.13 6.63 -12.75
N CYS A 195 0.50 7.69 -13.30
CA CYS A 195 -0.16 7.60 -14.62
C CYS A 195 0.81 7.12 -15.70
N ILE A 196 1.97 7.75 -15.82
CA ILE A 196 2.99 7.39 -16.81
C ILE A 196 3.43 5.93 -16.61
N SER A 197 3.67 5.54 -15.36
CA SER A 197 4.11 4.18 -15.01
C SER A 197 3.06 3.11 -15.35
N PHE A 198 1.77 3.37 -15.11
CA PHE A 198 0.72 2.41 -15.43
C PHE A 198 0.46 2.31 -16.93
N PHE A 199 0.53 3.41 -17.69
CA PHE A 199 0.47 3.34 -19.15
C PHE A 199 1.66 2.60 -19.75
N ALA A 200 2.87 2.82 -19.23
CA ALA A 200 4.05 2.08 -19.61
C ALA A 200 3.88 0.58 -19.31
N LEU A 201 3.36 0.23 -18.12
CA LEU A 201 3.10 -1.15 -17.74
C LEU A 201 2.08 -1.82 -18.67
N ALA A 202 0.97 -1.14 -18.99
CA ALA A 202 -0.03 -1.64 -19.95
C ALA A 202 0.52 -1.84 -21.37
N SER A 203 1.60 -1.14 -21.73
CA SER A 203 2.20 -1.21 -23.06
C SER A 203 3.27 -2.29 -23.20
N LEU A 204 3.69 -2.95 -22.11
CA LEU A 204 4.83 -3.89 -22.12
C LEU A 204 4.61 -5.07 -23.07
N GLU A 205 3.40 -5.62 -23.16
CA GLU A 205 3.10 -6.73 -24.07
C GLU A 205 3.39 -6.35 -25.54
N ARG A 206 2.99 -5.14 -25.94
CA ARG A 206 3.26 -4.65 -27.31
C ARG A 206 4.75 -4.41 -27.53
N LEU A 207 5.44 -3.84 -26.55
CA LEU A 207 6.88 -3.56 -26.62
C LEU A 207 7.69 -4.87 -26.61
N MET A 208 7.22 -5.91 -25.94
CA MET A 208 7.88 -7.21 -25.90
C MET A 208 7.97 -7.85 -27.28
N ARG A 209 6.96 -7.62 -28.14
CA ARG A 209 6.98 -8.09 -29.53
C ARG A 209 7.98 -7.33 -30.41
N TRP A 210 8.39 -6.14 -30.01
CA TRP A 210 9.35 -5.30 -30.74
C TRP A 210 10.80 -5.54 -30.26
N ASP A 211 11.04 -5.44 -28.96
CA ASP A 211 12.36 -5.67 -28.34
C ASP A 211 12.19 -6.21 -26.91
N SER A 212 12.53 -7.49 -26.74
CA SER A 212 12.41 -8.19 -25.46
C SER A 212 13.42 -7.68 -24.43
N THR A 213 14.63 -7.31 -24.87
CA THR A 213 15.69 -6.82 -23.99
C THR A 213 15.35 -5.45 -23.43
N PHE A 214 14.95 -4.53 -24.31
CA PHE A 214 14.49 -3.20 -23.91
C PHE A 214 13.30 -3.28 -22.94
N THR A 215 12.32 -4.16 -23.25
CA THR A 215 11.11 -4.32 -22.44
C THR A 215 11.43 -4.85 -21.04
N SER A 216 12.40 -5.75 -20.92
CA SER A 216 12.84 -6.27 -19.62
C SER A 216 13.50 -5.17 -18.75
N TYR A 217 14.32 -4.29 -19.34
CA TYR A 217 14.86 -3.14 -18.62
C TYR A 217 13.78 -2.10 -18.27
N LEU A 218 12.85 -1.86 -19.19
CA LEU A 218 11.73 -0.95 -18.95
C LEU A 218 10.84 -1.42 -17.80
N TYR A 219 10.59 -2.72 -17.69
CA TYR A 219 9.86 -3.33 -16.58
C TYR A 219 10.47 -2.97 -15.22
N ILE A 220 11.80 -3.03 -15.11
CA ILE A 220 12.53 -2.61 -13.91
C ILE A 220 12.46 -1.09 -13.70
N GLY A 221 12.58 -0.30 -14.78
CA GLY A 221 12.42 1.15 -14.74
C GLY A 221 11.04 1.58 -14.27
N ILE A 222 9.97 0.87 -14.69
CA ILE A 222 8.61 1.09 -14.24
C ILE A 222 8.48 0.80 -12.73
N ALA A 223 9.08 -0.29 -12.25
CA ALA A 223 9.09 -0.63 -10.83
C ALA A 223 9.69 0.50 -9.97
N LEU A 224 10.84 1.01 -10.37
CA LEU A 224 11.50 2.15 -9.71
C LEU A 224 10.61 3.39 -9.75
N SER A 225 10.03 3.70 -10.90
CA SER A 225 9.12 4.84 -11.11
C SER A 225 7.86 4.74 -10.24
N GLN A 226 7.23 3.57 -10.17
CA GLN A 226 6.10 3.34 -9.28
C GLN A 226 6.50 3.49 -7.81
N GLY A 227 7.67 2.97 -7.42
CA GLY A 227 8.21 3.17 -6.08
C GLY A 227 8.35 4.65 -5.73
N VAL A 228 8.91 5.45 -6.62
CA VAL A 228 9.03 6.91 -6.44
C VAL A 228 7.66 7.57 -6.35
N ALA A 229 6.73 7.22 -7.25
CA ALA A 229 5.39 7.77 -7.28
C ALA A 229 4.65 7.53 -5.95
N PHE A 230 4.55 6.27 -5.54
CA PHE A 230 3.82 5.89 -4.33
C PHE A 230 4.54 6.33 -3.05
N GLY A 231 5.87 6.24 -3.01
CA GLY A 231 6.67 6.71 -1.87
C GLY A 231 6.58 8.21 -1.65
N THR A 232 6.35 8.98 -2.71
CA THR A 232 6.13 10.43 -2.66
C THR A 232 4.73 10.76 -2.15
N MET A 233 3.68 10.17 -2.75
CA MET A 233 2.31 10.62 -2.50
C MET A 233 1.66 10.02 -1.26
N PHE A 234 2.00 8.79 -0.82
CA PHE A 234 1.35 8.18 0.33
C PHE A 234 1.54 8.95 1.64
N PRO A 235 2.77 9.33 2.03
CA PRO A 235 2.96 10.15 3.22
C PRO A 235 2.29 11.51 3.10
N ALA A 236 2.26 12.08 1.88
CA ALA A 236 1.60 13.35 1.61
C ALA A 236 0.08 13.24 1.76
N PHE A 237 -0.56 12.16 1.29
CA PHE A 237 -1.98 11.89 1.54
C PHE A 237 -2.26 11.75 3.04
N ASN A 238 -1.48 10.98 3.78
CA ASN A 238 -1.67 10.86 5.23
C ASN A 238 -1.61 12.24 5.91
N THR A 239 -0.62 13.06 5.55
CA THR A 239 -0.49 14.44 6.06
C THR A 239 -1.70 15.30 5.65
N LEU A 240 -2.22 15.14 4.44
CA LEU A 240 -3.42 15.83 3.98
C LEU A 240 -4.63 15.51 4.88
N PHE A 241 -4.87 14.22 5.17
CA PHE A 241 -5.96 13.81 6.05
C PHE A 241 -5.80 14.36 7.47
N VAL A 242 -4.60 14.29 8.03
CA VAL A 242 -4.30 14.81 9.38
C VAL A 242 -4.49 16.32 9.44
N ASN A 243 -4.17 17.06 8.38
CA ASN A 243 -4.33 18.51 8.32
C ASN A 243 -5.80 18.98 8.11
N LEU A 244 -6.68 18.08 7.65
CA LEU A 244 -8.12 18.34 7.62
C LEU A 244 -8.81 18.08 8.96
N ALA A 245 -8.15 17.37 9.87
CA ALA A 245 -8.71 16.94 11.14
C ALA A 245 -8.33 17.86 12.29
N SER A 246 -9.27 18.05 13.22
CA SER A 246 -9.00 18.66 14.53
C SER A 246 -8.09 17.75 15.36
N ASN A 247 -7.50 18.28 16.45
CA ASN A 247 -6.55 17.53 17.28
C ASN A 247 -7.12 16.23 17.87
N ASN A 248 -8.40 16.22 18.22
CA ASN A 248 -9.13 15.06 18.74
C ASN A 248 -9.60 14.08 17.65
N GLN A 249 -9.52 14.44 16.37
CA GLN A 249 -9.96 13.61 15.24
C GLN A 249 -8.79 13.05 14.40
N ARG A 250 -7.53 13.20 14.85
CA ARG A 250 -6.36 12.71 14.11
C ARG A 250 -6.38 11.19 13.89
N GLY A 251 -6.85 10.44 14.89
CA GLY A 251 -7.02 8.99 14.78
C GLY A 251 -8.04 8.64 13.69
N THR A 252 -9.17 9.35 13.66
CA THR A 252 -10.20 9.20 12.61
C THR A 252 -9.65 9.54 11.22
N ALA A 253 -8.82 10.59 11.11
CA ALA A 253 -8.19 10.96 9.85
C ALA A 253 -7.28 9.84 9.31
N THR A 254 -6.42 9.29 10.17
CA THR A 254 -5.55 8.17 9.81
C THR A 254 -6.36 6.92 9.47
N SER A 255 -7.42 6.62 10.23
CA SER A 255 -8.32 5.50 9.93
C SER A 255 -8.99 5.67 8.56
N THR A 256 -9.52 6.86 8.24
CA THR A 256 -10.12 7.14 6.95
C THR A 256 -9.13 7.00 5.79
N TYR A 257 -7.90 7.48 5.98
CA TYR A 257 -6.81 7.30 5.03
C TYR A 257 -6.52 5.82 4.78
N LEU A 258 -6.30 5.03 5.84
CA LEU A 258 -5.99 3.60 5.73
C LEU A 258 -7.16 2.81 5.13
N THR A 259 -8.40 3.09 5.54
CA THR A 259 -9.59 2.43 4.97
C THR A 259 -9.72 2.70 3.47
N SER A 260 -9.53 3.95 3.04
CA SER A 260 -9.57 4.28 1.61
C SER A 260 -8.49 3.52 0.83
N TRP A 261 -7.31 3.39 1.41
CA TRP A 261 -6.19 2.67 0.85
C TRP A 261 -6.45 1.16 0.76
N ASP A 262 -6.82 0.52 1.86
CA ASP A 262 -6.98 -0.93 1.97
C ASP A 262 -8.18 -1.43 1.15
N VAL A 263 -9.29 -0.69 1.16
CA VAL A 263 -10.47 -1.00 0.33
C VAL A 263 -10.10 -0.94 -1.17
N GLY A 264 -9.35 0.08 -1.58
CA GLY A 264 -8.88 0.18 -2.97
C GLY A 264 -7.98 -0.99 -3.37
N ILE A 265 -7.01 -1.37 -2.53
CA ILE A 265 -6.18 -2.56 -2.75
C ILE A 265 -7.05 -3.81 -2.88
N GLY A 266 -8.00 -4.03 -1.96
CA GLY A 266 -8.89 -5.18 -1.99
C GLY A 266 -9.72 -5.27 -3.28
N ILE A 267 -10.27 -4.15 -3.74
CA ILE A 267 -10.97 -4.06 -5.02
C ILE A 267 -10.01 -4.40 -6.17
N GLY A 268 -8.79 -3.87 -6.16
CA GLY A 268 -7.77 -4.13 -7.17
C GLY A 268 -7.39 -5.60 -7.28
N LEU A 269 -7.24 -6.29 -6.14
CA LEU A 269 -6.99 -7.73 -6.12
C LEU A 269 -8.12 -8.51 -6.82
N MET A 270 -9.36 -8.15 -6.57
CA MET A 270 -10.51 -8.84 -7.17
C MET A 270 -10.64 -8.52 -8.67
N MET A 271 -10.57 -7.24 -9.02
CA MET A 271 -10.78 -6.77 -10.40
C MET A 271 -9.65 -7.18 -11.35
N GLY A 272 -8.38 -7.16 -10.88
CA GLY A 272 -7.22 -7.43 -11.74
C GLY A 272 -7.27 -8.80 -12.40
N GLY A 273 -7.54 -9.84 -11.62
CA GLY A 273 -7.69 -11.21 -12.13
C GLY A 273 -8.93 -11.38 -13.01
N SER A 274 -10.08 -10.82 -12.61
CA SER A 274 -11.32 -10.90 -13.38
C SER A 274 -11.19 -10.22 -14.76
N ILE A 275 -10.61 -9.00 -14.80
CA ILE A 275 -10.39 -8.29 -16.06
C ILE A 275 -9.42 -9.06 -16.96
N ALA A 276 -8.32 -9.59 -16.41
CA ALA A 276 -7.36 -10.36 -17.20
C ALA A 276 -7.99 -11.61 -17.80
N GLN A 277 -8.83 -12.31 -17.04
CA GLN A 277 -9.53 -13.50 -17.50
C GLN A 277 -10.58 -13.19 -18.58
N GLU A 278 -11.36 -12.11 -18.42
CA GLU A 278 -12.47 -11.78 -19.30
C GLU A 278 -12.01 -11.11 -20.61
N PHE A 279 -10.96 -10.30 -20.55
CA PHE A 279 -10.45 -9.56 -21.72
C PHE A 279 -9.18 -10.16 -22.33
N GLY A 280 -8.69 -11.29 -21.82
CA GLY A 280 -7.63 -12.07 -22.45
C GLY A 280 -6.22 -11.56 -22.18
N GLY A 281 -5.94 -11.04 -20.99
CA GLY A 281 -4.57 -10.72 -20.56
C GLY A 281 -4.47 -9.60 -19.51
N PHE A 282 -3.37 -9.60 -18.78
CA PHE A 282 -3.10 -8.58 -17.75
C PHE A 282 -2.83 -7.19 -18.34
N ASN A 283 -2.44 -7.07 -19.62
CA ASN A 283 -2.31 -5.78 -20.30
C ASN A 283 -3.60 -4.96 -20.23
N HIS A 284 -4.78 -5.59 -20.39
CA HIS A 284 -6.09 -4.94 -20.25
C HIS A 284 -6.39 -4.51 -18.84
N ALA A 285 -6.02 -5.33 -17.85
CA ALA A 285 -6.14 -4.97 -16.44
C ALA A 285 -5.27 -3.74 -16.12
N TYR A 286 -4.02 -3.68 -16.59
CA TYR A 286 -3.16 -2.52 -16.39
C TYR A 286 -3.59 -1.29 -17.18
N LEU A 287 -4.19 -1.46 -18.37
CA LEU A 287 -4.79 -0.35 -19.11
C LEU A 287 -5.99 0.24 -18.35
N PHE A 288 -6.86 -0.59 -17.78
CA PHE A 288 -7.92 -0.15 -16.88
C PHE A 288 -7.34 0.61 -15.68
N GLY A 289 -6.30 0.07 -15.05
CA GLY A 289 -5.60 0.72 -13.94
C GLY A 289 -5.01 2.08 -14.33
N ALA A 290 -4.41 2.19 -15.51
CA ALA A 290 -3.89 3.45 -16.05
C ALA A 290 -5.00 4.49 -16.25
N CYS A 291 -6.11 4.11 -16.87
CA CYS A 291 -7.28 4.99 -17.04
C CYS A 291 -7.84 5.43 -15.71
N LEU A 292 -7.98 4.51 -14.75
CA LEU A 292 -8.48 4.83 -13.41
C LEU A 292 -7.53 5.78 -12.66
N THR A 293 -6.22 5.64 -12.84
CA THR A 293 -5.24 6.57 -12.26
C THR A 293 -5.37 7.97 -12.84
N VAL A 294 -5.65 8.11 -14.15
CA VAL A 294 -5.96 9.41 -14.78
C VAL A 294 -7.23 10.00 -14.17
N VAL A 295 -8.30 9.21 -14.07
CA VAL A 295 -9.57 9.67 -13.45
C VAL A 295 -9.33 10.12 -12.01
N SER A 296 -8.59 9.35 -11.23
CA SER A 296 -8.22 9.73 -9.86
C SER A 296 -7.41 11.04 -9.83
N THR A 297 -6.45 11.21 -10.74
CA THR A 297 -5.62 12.43 -10.84
C THR A 297 -6.47 13.65 -11.17
N LEU A 298 -7.32 13.56 -12.17
CA LEU A 298 -8.25 14.64 -12.55
C LEU A 298 -9.20 14.98 -11.38
N PHE A 299 -9.74 13.96 -10.72
CA PHE A 299 -10.60 14.14 -9.56
C PHE A 299 -9.86 14.82 -8.40
N PHE A 300 -8.61 14.44 -8.15
CA PHE A 300 -7.78 15.09 -7.14
C PHE A 300 -7.58 16.58 -7.47
N LEU A 301 -7.18 16.89 -8.70
CA LEU A 301 -6.91 18.27 -9.13
C LEU A 301 -8.14 19.16 -9.10
N ILE A 302 -9.31 18.63 -9.48
CA ILE A 302 -10.55 19.42 -9.63
C ILE A 302 -11.32 19.52 -8.29
N LYS A 303 -11.32 18.47 -7.47
CA LYS A 303 -12.15 18.38 -6.25
C LYS A 303 -11.33 18.29 -4.97
N ALA A 304 -10.49 17.26 -4.81
CA ALA A 304 -9.83 16.97 -3.54
C ALA A 304 -8.78 18.03 -3.15
N GLY A 305 -7.92 18.43 -4.07
CA GLY A 305 -6.88 19.44 -3.83
C GLY A 305 -7.45 20.82 -3.49
N PRO A 306 -8.38 21.40 -4.29
CA PRO A 306 -9.06 22.65 -3.95
C PRO A 306 -9.83 22.58 -2.64
N HIS A 307 -10.53 21.46 -2.37
CA HIS A 307 -11.23 21.25 -1.11
C HIS A 307 -10.26 21.27 0.09
N PHE A 308 -9.13 20.57 -0.03
CA PHE A 308 -8.08 20.58 0.99
C PHE A 308 -7.58 22.01 1.25
N ASN A 309 -7.20 22.75 0.20
CA ASN A 309 -6.64 24.09 0.33
C ASN A 309 -7.60 25.08 1.01
N ARG A 310 -8.94 24.89 0.86
CA ARG A 310 -9.97 25.71 1.51
C ARG A 310 -10.27 25.29 2.94
N ASN A 311 -10.09 24.02 3.29
CA ASN A 311 -10.57 23.44 4.55
C ASN A 311 -9.45 22.97 5.49
N LYS A 312 -8.18 23.07 5.07
CA LYS A 312 -7.03 22.68 5.93
C LYS A 312 -6.99 23.56 7.18
N LEU A 313 -6.70 22.93 8.29
CA LEU A 313 -6.59 23.57 9.60
C LEU A 313 -5.14 23.99 9.94
N ARG A 314 -4.17 23.52 9.14
CA ARG A 314 -2.73 23.78 9.31
C ARG A 314 -2.03 23.88 7.98
#